data_0a9a6450e911fa18c84c218c7d8878f3
#
_entry.id   0a9a6450e911fa18c84c218c7d8878f3
#
_cell.length_a   1.000
_cell.length_b   1.000
_cell.length_c   1.000
_cell.angle_alpha   90.00
_cell.angle_beta   90.00
_cell.angle_gamma   90.00
#
_symmetry.space_group_name_H-M   'P 1'
#
loop_
_entity.id
_entity.type
_entity.pdbx_description
1 polymer ?
#
loop_
_entity_poly.entity_id
_entity_poly.type
_entity_poly.pdbx_seq_one_letter_code
_entity_poly.pdbx_strand_id
1 'polypeptide(L)'
;MKITKILSVVFAALMVVACFAACGEKADETNNVLTMATNAEFPPFEYLEDGKMVGAEIDMAYLIAEKLGMELEISNIDFDAALTGAATGKYDMALSGITASEERKKNMNFTVPYYEASQAIIVMADSELATAADLEGKTLSCQEGTTGELFILEGNYQVQSYKTGAEAISALTAGKVDAVVIDDAVARALSASQNGKTKVLDEALTKEEYAIALQKGDDELTAKISAAIEELKAEGKLAEIFDKYELPHN
;
A
#
# COMPACT_ATOMS: atom_id res chain seq x y z
N MET A 1 62.96 23.68 43.62
CA MET A 1 61.87 22.82 44.06
C MET A 1 60.50 23.43 44.02
N LYS A 2 60.29 24.65 43.41
CA LYS A 2 58.99 25.33 43.30
C LYS A 2 58.46 25.43 41.84
N ILE A 3 59.34 25.26 40.85
CA ILE A 3 58.95 25.41 39.41
C ILE A 3 58.34 24.10 38.84
N THR A 4 58.80 22.93 39.31
CA THR A 4 58.31 21.63 38.90
C THR A 4 56.87 21.33 39.36
N LYS A 5 56.44 21.93 40.50
CA LYS A 5 55.05 21.74 40.98
C LYS A 5 53.98 22.58 40.19
N ILE A 6 54.42 23.73 39.63
CA ILE A 6 53.51 24.59 38.82
C ILE A 6 53.32 24.01 37.46
N LEU A 7 54.30 23.36 36.83
CA LEU A 7 54.16 22.70 35.52
C LEU A 7 53.21 21.48 35.59
N SER A 8 53.24 20.74 36.73
CA SER A 8 52.36 19.56 36.89
C SER A 8 50.88 19.92 37.05
N VAL A 9 50.56 21.09 37.63
CA VAL A 9 49.18 21.55 37.82
C VAL A 9 48.62 22.09 36.51
N VAL A 10 49.43 22.76 35.69
CA VAL A 10 48.99 23.28 34.37
C VAL A 10 48.75 22.14 33.37
N PHE A 11 49.54 21.06 33.44
CA PHE A 11 49.35 19.90 32.57
C PHE A 11 48.13 19.06 32.97
N ALA A 12 47.79 18.99 34.27
CA ALA A 12 46.57 18.34 34.75
C ALA A 12 45.30 19.14 34.41
N ALA A 13 45.37 20.47 34.41
CA ALA A 13 44.24 21.33 34.03
C ALA A 13 43.95 21.30 32.50
N LEU A 14 44.98 21.12 31.66
CA LEU A 14 44.81 20.98 30.21
C LEU A 14 44.22 19.60 29.81
N MET A 15 44.48 18.53 30.57
CA MET A 15 43.86 17.22 30.30
C MET A 15 42.36 17.15 30.68
N VAL A 16 41.93 17.92 31.68
CA VAL A 16 40.51 17.95 32.07
C VAL A 16 39.64 18.72 31.07
N VAL A 17 40.20 19.71 30.38
CA VAL A 17 39.49 20.44 29.31
C VAL A 17 39.36 19.62 28.01
N ALA A 18 40.31 18.69 27.74
CA ALA A 18 40.25 17.81 26.58
C ALA A 18 39.22 16.68 26.72
N CYS A 19 38.77 16.32 27.93
CA CYS A 19 37.77 15.28 28.16
C CYS A 19 36.31 15.79 28.02
N PHE A 20 36.09 17.10 28.01
CA PHE A 20 34.73 17.66 27.79
C PHE A 20 34.41 17.98 26.32
N ALA A 21 35.39 17.88 25.41
CA ALA A 21 35.18 18.09 23.99
C ALA A 21 34.92 16.78 23.20
N ALA A 22 34.87 15.62 23.90
CA ALA A 22 34.64 14.31 23.29
C ALA A 22 33.22 13.73 23.57
N CYS A 23 32.32 14.53 24.14
CA CYS A 23 30.89 14.29 23.96
C CYS A 23 30.44 14.96 22.65
N GLY A 24 31.01 14.49 21.54
CA GLY A 24 30.32 14.61 20.28
C GLY A 24 28.97 13.92 20.48
N GLU A 25 27.88 14.66 20.32
CA GLU A 25 26.57 14.08 19.97
C GLU A 25 26.88 12.97 18.97
N LYS A 26 26.62 11.72 19.37
CA LYS A 26 26.35 10.72 18.38
C LYS A 26 25.21 11.35 17.58
N ALA A 27 25.49 11.76 16.35
CA ALA A 27 24.44 11.87 15.37
C ALA A 27 23.69 10.56 15.50
N ASP A 28 22.45 10.61 15.96
CA ASP A 28 21.50 9.55 15.79
C ASP A 28 21.66 9.20 14.30
N GLU A 29 22.16 8.02 13.99
CA GLU A 29 22.02 7.48 12.66
C GLU A 29 20.50 7.32 12.52
N THR A 30 19.84 8.42 12.15
CA THR A 30 18.44 8.38 11.75
C THR A 30 18.40 7.29 10.69
N ASN A 31 17.67 6.23 10.98
CA ASN A 31 17.45 5.14 10.03
C ASN A 31 16.82 5.79 8.79
N ASN A 32 17.65 6.12 7.78
CA ASN A 32 17.25 6.90 6.62
C ASN A 32 16.56 5.98 5.58
N VAL A 33 15.91 4.92 6.09
CA VAL A 33 15.20 3.92 5.29
C VAL A 33 13.72 3.99 5.62
N LEU A 34 12.90 4.16 4.59
CA LEU A 34 11.44 4.03 4.65
C LEU A 34 11.08 2.58 4.30
N THR A 35 10.55 1.84 5.27
CA THR A 35 10.14 0.45 5.06
C THR A 35 8.68 0.37 4.63
N MET A 36 8.42 -0.34 3.54
CA MET A 36 7.09 -0.50 2.96
C MET A 36 6.72 -1.98 2.84
N ALA A 37 5.49 -2.32 3.21
CA ALA A 37 4.87 -3.60 2.89
C ALA A 37 3.85 -3.45 1.76
N THR A 38 3.81 -4.41 0.85
CA THR A 38 2.87 -4.48 -0.27
C THR A 38 2.54 -5.94 -0.59
N ASN A 39 1.46 -6.19 -1.34
CA ASN A 39 1.14 -7.48 -1.95
C ASN A 39 1.17 -7.33 -3.48
N ALA A 40 2.33 -7.57 -4.09
CA ALA A 40 2.57 -7.33 -5.51
C ALA A 40 1.87 -8.35 -6.43
N GLU A 41 0.55 -8.46 -6.27
CA GLU A 41 -0.38 -9.34 -6.99
C GLU A 41 -1.63 -8.55 -7.48
N PHE A 42 -1.53 -7.20 -7.55
CA PHE A 42 -2.65 -6.29 -7.73
C PHE A 42 -2.43 -5.30 -8.90
N PRO A 43 -2.32 -5.81 -10.16
CA PRO A 43 -2.11 -4.96 -11.33
C PRO A 43 -3.32 -4.02 -11.56
N PRO A 44 -3.09 -2.77 -11.98
CA PRO A 44 -1.83 -2.16 -12.37
C PRO A 44 -1.12 -1.37 -11.25
N PHE A 45 -1.55 -1.49 -9.98
CA PHE A 45 -1.02 -0.75 -8.84
C PHE A 45 0.32 -1.30 -8.35
N GLU A 46 0.38 -2.59 -8.03
CA GLU A 46 1.60 -3.30 -7.65
C GLU A 46 1.54 -4.76 -8.13
N TYR A 47 2.53 -5.16 -8.88
CA TYR A 47 2.62 -6.51 -9.42
C TYR A 47 4.05 -6.89 -9.80
N LEU A 48 4.26 -8.17 -10.07
CA LEU A 48 5.54 -8.67 -10.55
C LEU A 48 5.56 -8.75 -12.08
N GLU A 49 6.53 -8.06 -12.69
CA GLU A 49 6.86 -8.18 -14.11
C GLU A 49 8.33 -8.59 -14.24
N ASP A 50 8.58 -9.73 -14.85
CA ASP A 50 9.93 -10.31 -14.99
C ASP A 50 10.68 -10.43 -13.65
N GLY A 51 9.94 -10.73 -12.57
CA GLY A 51 10.46 -10.88 -11.21
C GLY A 51 10.79 -9.58 -10.49
N LYS A 52 10.43 -8.43 -11.05
CA LYS A 52 10.57 -7.11 -10.44
C LYS A 52 9.20 -6.58 -10.01
N MET A 53 9.16 -5.94 -8.87
CA MET A 53 7.97 -5.19 -8.47
C MET A 53 7.84 -3.92 -9.30
N VAL A 54 6.69 -3.75 -9.93
CA VAL A 54 6.32 -2.60 -10.77
C VAL A 54 4.87 -2.22 -10.49
N GLY A 55 4.45 -1.06 -10.98
CA GLY A 55 3.08 -0.58 -10.84
C GLY A 55 3.01 0.86 -10.38
N ALA A 56 1.80 1.42 -10.44
CA ALA A 56 1.58 2.82 -10.11
C ALA A 56 1.97 3.16 -8.67
N GLU A 57 1.67 2.29 -7.73
CA GLU A 57 2.01 2.47 -6.32
C GLU A 57 3.50 2.28 -6.05
N ILE A 58 4.15 1.38 -6.77
CA ILE A 58 5.60 1.20 -6.67
C ILE A 58 6.33 2.47 -7.13
N ASP A 59 5.94 3.02 -8.29
CA ASP A 59 6.53 4.27 -8.79
C ASP A 59 6.25 5.45 -7.84
N MET A 60 5.03 5.55 -7.30
CA MET A 60 4.65 6.56 -6.33
C MET A 60 5.47 6.45 -5.04
N ALA A 61 5.68 5.23 -4.52
CA ALA A 61 6.45 5.00 -3.30
C ALA A 61 7.91 5.48 -3.43
N TYR A 62 8.55 5.24 -4.58
CA TYR A 62 9.89 5.76 -4.84
C TYR A 62 9.94 7.29 -4.85
N LEU A 63 8.95 7.96 -5.47
CA LEU A 63 8.89 9.43 -5.46
C LEU A 63 8.60 10.00 -4.07
N ILE A 64 7.78 9.32 -3.26
CA ILE A 64 7.55 9.70 -1.86
C ILE A 64 8.85 9.59 -1.06
N ALA A 65 9.57 8.47 -1.15
CA ALA A 65 10.85 8.28 -0.46
C ALA A 65 11.88 9.34 -0.89
N GLU A 66 11.97 9.66 -2.18
CA GLU A 66 12.82 10.74 -2.70
C GLU A 66 12.49 12.10 -2.08
N LYS A 67 11.19 12.46 -2.00
CA LYS A 67 10.74 13.72 -1.37
C LYS A 67 11.06 13.78 0.12
N LEU A 68 11.04 12.64 0.80
CA LEU A 68 11.42 12.53 2.22
C LEU A 68 12.93 12.48 2.42
N GLY A 69 13.73 12.34 1.36
CA GLY A 69 15.17 12.14 1.43
C GLY A 69 15.56 10.80 2.04
N MET A 70 14.73 9.76 1.90
CA MET A 70 14.90 8.42 2.48
C MET A 70 15.17 7.39 1.38
N GLU A 71 15.86 6.31 1.73
CA GLU A 71 15.94 5.10 0.90
C GLU A 71 14.65 4.28 1.11
N LEU A 72 14.13 3.65 0.05
CA LEU A 72 12.93 2.81 0.13
C LEU A 72 13.31 1.33 0.15
N GLU A 73 12.83 0.61 1.18
CA GLU A 73 12.89 -0.84 1.25
C GLU A 73 11.48 -1.43 1.16
N ILE A 74 11.22 -2.28 0.14
CA ILE A 74 9.90 -2.86 -0.11
C ILE A 74 9.90 -4.34 0.22
N SER A 75 8.94 -4.77 1.04
CA SER A 75 8.65 -6.17 1.36
C SER A 75 7.38 -6.62 0.65
N ASN A 76 7.50 -7.61 -0.25
CA ASN A 76 6.35 -8.26 -0.89
C ASN A 76 5.86 -9.41 -0.01
N ILE A 77 4.65 -9.29 0.54
CA ILE A 77 4.03 -10.25 1.47
C ILE A 77 2.52 -10.31 1.24
N ASP A 78 1.83 -11.26 1.90
CA ASP A 78 0.38 -11.36 1.82
C ASP A 78 -0.31 -10.07 2.28
N PHE A 79 -1.46 -9.72 1.69
CA PHE A 79 -2.20 -8.49 1.94
C PHE A 79 -2.52 -8.26 3.43
N ASP A 80 -3.06 -9.28 4.11
CA ASP A 80 -3.35 -9.20 5.57
C ASP A 80 -2.09 -8.99 6.40
N ALA A 81 -0.96 -9.59 5.97
CA ALA A 81 0.31 -9.41 6.64
C ALA A 81 0.86 -8.00 6.42
N ALA A 82 0.63 -7.38 5.26
CA ALA A 82 1.00 -5.99 4.99
C ALA A 82 0.20 -5.03 5.88
N LEU A 83 -1.13 -5.19 5.95
CA LEU A 83 -1.99 -4.41 6.85
C LEU A 83 -1.57 -4.54 8.32
N THR A 84 -1.37 -5.79 8.78
CA THR A 84 -0.94 -6.07 10.16
C THR A 84 0.44 -5.49 10.43
N GLY A 85 1.34 -5.56 9.46
CA GLY A 85 2.70 -5.04 9.56
C GLY A 85 2.72 -3.52 9.75
N ALA A 86 1.91 -2.77 9.00
CA ALA A 86 1.74 -1.32 9.19
C ALA A 86 1.06 -1.00 10.53
N ALA A 87 -0.04 -1.68 10.86
CA ALA A 87 -0.78 -1.45 12.11
C ALA A 87 0.08 -1.65 13.37
N THR A 88 1.04 -2.57 13.33
CA THR A 88 1.94 -2.88 14.46
C THR A 88 3.28 -2.13 14.44
N GLY A 89 3.54 -1.33 13.40
CA GLY A 89 4.82 -0.61 13.23
C GLY A 89 6.00 -1.53 12.86
N LYS A 90 5.73 -2.72 12.32
CA LYS A 90 6.77 -3.59 11.75
C LYS A 90 7.33 -3.00 10.45
N TYR A 91 6.49 -2.32 9.70
CA TYR A 91 6.82 -1.50 8.54
C TYR A 91 6.33 -0.08 8.81
N ASP A 92 7.03 0.91 8.29
CA ASP A 92 6.64 2.31 8.42
C ASP A 92 5.33 2.60 7.70
N MET A 93 5.10 1.91 6.57
CA MET A 93 3.86 2.05 5.80
C MET A 93 3.47 0.75 5.09
N ALA A 94 2.17 0.63 4.77
CA ALA A 94 1.65 -0.31 3.79
C ALA A 94 0.98 0.45 2.63
N LEU A 95 1.33 0.06 1.41
CA LEU A 95 0.82 0.61 0.16
C LEU A 95 0.50 -0.58 -0.74
N SER A 96 -0.79 -0.86 -0.96
CA SER A 96 -1.29 -2.09 -1.58
C SER A 96 -2.78 -2.00 -1.92
N GLY A 97 -3.20 -0.98 -2.68
CA GLY A 97 -4.60 -0.74 -3.01
C GLY A 97 -5.49 -0.63 -1.76
N ILE A 98 -5.00 0.01 -0.69
CA ILE A 98 -5.65 -0.04 0.61
C ILE A 98 -6.74 1.03 0.73
N THR A 99 -7.99 0.58 0.78
CA THR A 99 -9.13 1.46 1.07
C THR A 99 -9.06 1.97 2.51
N ALA A 100 -9.11 3.29 2.69
CA ALA A 100 -9.16 3.97 3.98
C ALA A 100 -10.54 3.89 4.63
N SER A 101 -11.03 2.65 4.90
CA SER A 101 -12.35 2.43 5.49
C SER A 101 -12.41 2.90 6.95
N GLU A 102 -13.62 3.25 7.43
CA GLU A 102 -13.84 3.67 8.82
C GLU A 102 -13.45 2.56 9.82
N GLU A 103 -13.55 1.29 9.43
CA GLU A 103 -13.11 0.17 10.27
C GLU A 103 -11.59 0.16 10.42
N ARG A 104 -10.85 0.28 9.31
CA ARG A 104 -9.39 0.32 9.31
C ARG A 104 -8.83 1.54 10.03
N LYS A 105 -9.49 2.72 9.91
CA LYS A 105 -9.12 3.96 10.62
C LYS A 105 -9.16 3.85 12.14
N LYS A 106 -9.89 2.89 12.71
CA LYS A 106 -9.87 2.64 14.17
C LYS A 106 -8.49 2.17 14.65
N ASN A 107 -7.78 1.41 13.82
CA ASN A 107 -6.54 0.70 14.18
C ASN A 107 -5.29 1.21 13.46
N MET A 108 -5.43 2.03 12.43
CA MET A 108 -4.35 2.58 11.62
C MET A 108 -4.55 4.06 11.36
N ASN A 109 -3.45 4.76 11.09
CA ASN A 109 -3.48 6.07 10.46
C ASN A 109 -3.53 5.88 8.94
N PHE A 110 -4.08 6.86 8.25
CA PHE A 110 -4.10 6.92 6.79
C PHE A 110 -3.66 8.31 6.32
N THR A 111 -2.95 8.34 5.21
CA THR A 111 -2.60 9.59 4.52
C THR A 111 -3.83 10.22 3.89
N VAL A 112 -3.67 11.39 3.25
CA VAL A 112 -4.62 11.87 2.25
C VAL A 112 -4.80 10.82 1.16
N PRO A 113 -6.02 10.65 0.60
CA PRO A 113 -6.24 9.70 -0.46
C PRO A 113 -5.52 10.11 -1.74
N TYR A 114 -5.04 9.13 -2.51
CA TYR A 114 -4.35 9.35 -3.78
C TYR A 114 -5.11 8.83 -5.00
N TYR A 115 -6.07 7.90 -4.82
CA TYR A 115 -6.85 7.28 -5.89
C TYR A 115 -8.28 7.02 -5.46
N GLU A 116 -9.26 7.21 -6.38
CA GLU A 116 -10.65 6.80 -6.19
C GLU A 116 -10.88 5.44 -6.85
N ALA A 117 -11.43 4.49 -6.12
CA ALA A 117 -11.70 3.13 -6.55
C ALA A 117 -13.16 2.74 -6.31
N SER A 118 -13.55 1.61 -6.87
CA SER A 118 -14.83 0.95 -6.59
C SER A 118 -14.68 -0.56 -6.70
N GLN A 119 -15.53 -1.33 -6.02
CA GLN A 119 -15.63 -2.74 -6.28
C GLN A 119 -16.39 -2.98 -7.58
N ALA A 120 -15.94 -3.96 -8.36
CA ALA A 120 -16.52 -4.37 -9.63
C ALA A 120 -16.76 -5.88 -9.66
N ILE A 121 -17.57 -6.33 -10.63
CA ILE A 121 -17.93 -7.73 -10.82
C ILE A 121 -17.28 -8.25 -12.09
N ILE A 122 -16.54 -9.36 -12.00
CA ILE A 122 -16.06 -10.11 -13.17
C ILE A 122 -16.91 -11.37 -13.31
N VAL A 123 -17.39 -11.64 -14.51
CA VAL A 123 -18.14 -12.86 -14.86
C VAL A 123 -17.54 -13.52 -16.11
N MET A 124 -17.94 -14.75 -16.40
CA MET A 124 -17.60 -15.38 -17.68
C MET A 124 -18.19 -14.56 -18.84
N ALA A 125 -17.50 -14.52 -19.97
CA ALA A 125 -17.92 -13.69 -21.11
C ALA A 125 -19.33 -14.05 -21.66
N ASP A 126 -19.70 -15.33 -21.57
CA ASP A 126 -20.99 -15.87 -21.97
C ASP A 126 -22.05 -15.88 -20.84
N SER A 127 -21.70 -15.36 -19.66
CA SER A 127 -22.60 -15.27 -18.50
C SER A 127 -23.78 -14.34 -18.82
N GLU A 128 -24.98 -14.73 -18.35
CA GLU A 128 -26.20 -13.91 -18.40
C GLU A 128 -26.27 -12.90 -17.22
N LEU A 129 -25.36 -12.99 -16.23
CA LEU A 129 -25.28 -12.02 -15.14
C LEU A 129 -24.88 -10.65 -15.70
N ALA A 130 -25.67 -9.62 -15.38
CA ALA A 130 -25.52 -8.27 -15.91
C ALA A 130 -25.42 -7.18 -14.82
N THR A 131 -25.95 -7.45 -13.62
CA THR A 131 -26.03 -6.49 -12.51
C THR A 131 -25.74 -7.18 -11.17
N ALA A 132 -25.51 -6.39 -10.11
CA ALA A 132 -25.38 -6.89 -8.75
C ALA A 132 -26.63 -7.66 -8.27
N ALA A 133 -27.82 -7.29 -8.76
CA ALA A 133 -29.06 -7.99 -8.41
C ALA A 133 -29.08 -9.45 -8.89
N ASP A 134 -28.37 -9.77 -9.97
CA ASP A 134 -28.29 -11.13 -10.51
C ASP A 134 -27.39 -12.06 -9.69
N LEU A 135 -26.66 -11.51 -8.71
CA LEU A 135 -25.74 -12.27 -7.84
C LEU A 135 -26.48 -13.01 -6.71
N GLU A 136 -27.78 -12.76 -6.51
CA GLU A 136 -28.54 -13.44 -5.46
C GLU A 136 -28.48 -14.97 -5.63
N GLY A 137 -28.08 -15.68 -4.56
CA GLY A 137 -27.93 -17.14 -4.56
C GLY A 137 -26.69 -17.67 -5.30
N LYS A 138 -25.81 -16.79 -5.80
CA LYS A 138 -24.57 -17.13 -6.48
C LYS A 138 -23.43 -17.33 -5.50
N THR A 139 -22.42 -18.10 -5.94
CA THR A 139 -21.15 -18.22 -5.24
C THR A 139 -20.15 -17.22 -5.82
N LEU A 140 -19.67 -16.31 -4.98
CA LEU A 140 -18.74 -15.25 -5.38
C LEU A 140 -17.34 -15.53 -4.83
N SER A 141 -16.33 -15.13 -5.57
CA SER A 141 -14.95 -15.14 -5.08
C SER A 141 -14.39 -13.73 -4.96
N CYS A 142 -13.36 -13.59 -4.12
CA CYS A 142 -12.66 -12.35 -3.83
C CYS A 142 -11.26 -12.63 -3.31
N GLN A 143 -10.47 -11.59 -3.12
CA GLN A 143 -9.26 -11.68 -2.30
C GLN A 143 -9.64 -11.53 -0.83
N GLU A 144 -9.07 -12.39 0.04
CA GLU A 144 -9.24 -12.39 1.49
C GLU A 144 -8.78 -11.07 2.12
N GLY A 145 -9.51 -10.58 3.15
CA GLY A 145 -9.17 -9.37 3.90
C GLY A 145 -9.49 -8.05 3.20
N THR A 146 -10.07 -8.08 1.99
CA THR A 146 -10.39 -6.89 1.20
C THR A 146 -11.79 -6.34 1.45
N THR A 147 -12.06 -5.14 0.95
CA THR A 147 -13.41 -4.54 0.92
C THR A 147 -14.36 -5.30 0.00
N GLY A 148 -13.82 -5.98 -1.03
CA GLY A 148 -14.58 -6.90 -1.87
C GLY A 148 -15.12 -8.10 -1.09
N GLU A 149 -14.32 -8.69 -0.20
CA GLU A 149 -14.79 -9.75 0.71
C GLU A 149 -15.87 -9.24 1.66
N LEU A 150 -15.68 -8.05 2.25
CA LEU A 150 -16.69 -7.44 3.13
C LEU A 150 -18.01 -7.22 2.40
N PHE A 151 -17.99 -6.72 1.17
CA PHE A 151 -19.18 -6.56 0.33
C PHE A 151 -19.95 -7.87 0.17
N ILE A 152 -19.25 -8.98 -0.12
CA ILE A 152 -19.87 -10.30 -0.29
C ILE A 152 -20.50 -10.79 1.03
N LEU A 153 -19.78 -10.64 2.14
CA LEU A 153 -20.23 -11.09 3.46
C LEU A 153 -21.43 -10.28 3.95
N GLU A 154 -21.43 -8.96 3.77
CA GLU A 154 -22.53 -8.08 4.15
C GLU A 154 -23.79 -8.31 3.29
N GLY A 155 -23.61 -8.69 2.03
CA GLY A 155 -24.68 -9.02 1.10
C GLY A 155 -25.31 -10.40 1.29
N ASN A 156 -24.84 -11.21 2.24
CA ASN A 156 -25.26 -12.60 2.46
C ASN A 156 -25.06 -13.53 1.25
N TYR A 157 -24.07 -13.27 0.43
CA TYR A 157 -23.71 -14.15 -0.69
C TYR A 157 -22.87 -15.34 -0.20
N GLN A 158 -22.82 -16.42 -0.98
CA GLN A 158 -21.85 -17.48 -0.73
C GLN A 158 -20.46 -17.01 -1.17
N VAL A 159 -19.47 -17.08 -0.28
CA VAL A 159 -18.11 -16.59 -0.53
C VAL A 159 -17.11 -17.73 -0.64
N GLN A 160 -16.16 -17.59 -1.59
CA GLN A 160 -14.91 -18.34 -1.65
C GLN A 160 -13.76 -17.35 -1.74
N SER A 161 -13.09 -17.10 -0.61
CA SER A 161 -11.98 -16.18 -0.52
C SER A 161 -10.66 -16.86 -0.93
N TYR A 162 -9.79 -16.13 -1.61
CA TYR A 162 -8.49 -16.59 -2.09
C TYR A 162 -7.40 -15.62 -1.62
N LYS A 163 -6.14 -16.03 -1.67
CA LYS A 163 -5.02 -15.16 -1.28
C LYS A 163 -4.78 -14.03 -2.27
N THR A 164 -5.10 -14.26 -3.54
CA THR A 164 -4.89 -13.26 -4.60
C THR A 164 -6.10 -13.14 -5.53
N GLY A 165 -6.22 -11.98 -6.20
CA GLY A 165 -7.23 -11.77 -7.25
C GLY A 165 -7.02 -12.73 -8.43
N ALA A 166 -5.78 -13.09 -8.72
CA ALA A 166 -5.43 -14.07 -9.77
C ALA A 166 -5.96 -15.48 -9.48
N GLU A 167 -5.95 -15.90 -8.22
CA GLU A 167 -6.58 -17.16 -7.79
C GLU A 167 -8.10 -17.08 -7.86
N ALA A 168 -8.68 -15.95 -7.46
CA ALA A 168 -10.14 -15.74 -7.53
C ALA A 168 -10.66 -15.82 -8.98
N ILE A 169 -10.00 -15.16 -9.94
CA ILE A 169 -10.41 -15.25 -11.37
C ILE A 169 -10.12 -16.62 -11.97
N SER A 170 -9.10 -17.32 -11.48
CA SER A 170 -8.83 -18.71 -11.89
C SER A 170 -9.94 -19.66 -11.42
N ALA A 171 -10.54 -19.43 -10.25
CA ALA A 171 -11.70 -20.18 -9.78
C ALA A 171 -12.94 -19.93 -10.65
N LEU A 172 -13.15 -18.68 -11.10
CA LEU A 172 -14.22 -18.32 -12.03
C LEU A 172 -14.07 -19.06 -13.38
N THR A 173 -12.87 -18.99 -13.98
CA THR A 173 -12.61 -19.63 -15.28
C THR A 173 -12.62 -21.16 -15.21
N ALA A 174 -12.43 -21.74 -14.01
CA ALA A 174 -12.59 -23.16 -13.75
C ALA A 174 -14.04 -23.57 -13.42
N GLY A 175 -15.00 -22.64 -13.41
CA GLY A 175 -16.42 -22.91 -13.11
C GLY A 175 -16.70 -23.27 -11.65
N LYS A 176 -15.83 -22.90 -10.72
CA LYS A 176 -16.01 -23.15 -9.27
C LYS A 176 -16.85 -22.08 -8.58
N VAL A 177 -16.90 -20.89 -9.16
CA VAL A 177 -17.68 -19.75 -8.68
C VAL A 177 -18.39 -19.09 -9.86
N ASP A 178 -19.42 -18.29 -9.59
CA ASP A 178 -20.25 -17.63 -10.60
C ASP A 178 -19.70 -16.24 -10.99
N ALA A 179 -19.03 -15.54 -10.04
CA ALA A 179 -18.44 -14.23 -10.27
C ALA A 179 -17.28 -13.96 -9.32
N VAL A 180 -16.47 -12.93 -9.65
CA VAL A 180 -15.41 -12.36 -8.79
C VAL A 180 -15.81 -10.94 -8.42
N VAL A 181 -15.65 -10.56 -7.16
CA VAL A 181 -15.73 -9.17 -6.70
C VAL A 181 -14.31 -8.70 -6.36
N ILE A 182 -13.87 -7.66 -7.03
CA ILE A 182 -12.54 -7.06 -6.86
C ILE A 182 -12.56 -5.62 -7.37
N ASP A 183 -11.57 -4.83 -6.99
CA ASP A 183 -11.45 -3.41 -7.37
C ASP A 183 -11.44 -3.23 -8.90
N ASP A 184 -12.10 -2.20 -9.36
CA ASP A 184 -12.50 -2.00 -10.75
C ASP A 184 -11.32 -1.92 -11.74
N ALA A 185 -10.22 -1.22 -11.39
CA ALA A 185 -9.03 -1.16 -12.23
C ALA A 185 -8.34 -2.53 -12.31
N VAL A 186 -8.29 -3.25 -11.19
CA VAL A 186 -7.74 -4.61 -11.10
C VAL A 186 -8.62 -5.61 -11.84
N ALA A 187 -9.94 -5.47 -11.73
CA ALA A 187 -10.90 -6.28 -12.48
C ALA A 187 -10.66 -6.17 -13.99
N ARG A 188 -10.43 -4.95 -14.49
CA ARG A 188 -10.11 -4.72 -15.90
C ARG A 188 -8.78 -5.39 -16.30
N ALA A 189 -7.74 -5.20 -15.51
CA ALA A 189 -6.42 -5.78 -15.79
C ALA A 189 -6.46 -7.32 -15.77
N LEU A 190 -7.05 -7.92 -14.73
CA LEU A 190 -7.18 -9.36 -14.61
C LEU A 190 -8.07 -9.96 -15.71
N SER A 191 -9.20 -9.32 -16.04
CA SER A 191 -10.10 -9.80 -17.10
C SER A 191 -9.43 -9.71 -18.48
N ALA A 192 -8.68 -8.65 -18.77
CA ALA A 192 -7.92 -8.52 -20.00
C ALA A 192 -6.91 -9.69 -20.20
N SER A 193 -6.28 -10.14 -19.12
CA SER A 193 -5.34 -11.27 -19.14
C SER A 193 -6.00 -12.62 -19.50
N GLN A 194 -7.34 -12.72 -19.39
CA GLN A 194 -8.08 -13.97 -19.66
C GLN A 194 -8.39 -14.21 -21.14
N ASN A 195 -7.85 -13.39 -22.06
CA ASN A 195 -8.03 -13.56 -23.51
C ASN A 195 -9.48 -13.65 -23.95
N GLY A 196 -10.34 -12.77 -23.39
CA GLY A 196 -11.77 -12.68 -23.74
C GLY A 196 -12.67 -13.75 -23.13
N LYS A 197 -12.16 -14.56 -22.17
CA LYS A 197 -12.99 -15.55 -21.45
C LYS A 197 -13.88 -14.94 -20.39
N THR A 198 -13.53 -13.75 -19.90
CA THR A 198 -14.27 -13.04 -18.88
C THR A 198 -14.62 -11.63 -19.33
N LYS A 199 -15.57 -11.01 -18.66
CA LYS A 199 -15.94 -9.60 -18.82
C LYS A 199 -16.18 -8.97 -17.45
N VAL A 200 -15.92 -7.66 -17.35
CA VAL A 200 -16.25 -6.84 -16.19
C VAL A 200 -17.61 -6.23 -16.43
N LEU A 201 -18.48 -6.23 -15.43
CA LEU A 201 -19.78 -5.54 -15.51
C LEU A 201 -19.59 -4.03 -15.30
N ASP A 202 -20.45 -3.22 -15.91
CA ASP A 202 -20.34 -1.75 -15.86
C ASP A 202 -20.76 -1.15 -14.51
N GLU A 203 -21.42 -1.94 -13.65
CA GLU A 203 -21.93 -1.46 -12.35
C GLU A 203 -20.81 -1.36 -11.32
N ALA A 204 -20.62 -0.14 -10.77
CA ALA A 204 -19.78 0.09 -9.61
C ALA A 204 -20.54 -0.25 -8.33
N LEU A 205 -19.98 -1.15 -7.50
CA LEU A 205 -20.64 -1.64 -6.27
C LEU A 205 -20.44 -0.71 -5.08
N THR A 206 -19.30 -0.01 -5.04
CA THR A 206 -18.89 0.84 -3.91
C THR A 206 -18.31 2.15 -4.42
N LYS A 207 -18.03 3.06 -3.48
CA LYS A 207 -17.17 4.23 -3.71
C LYS A 207 -16.09 4.20 -2.63
N GLU A 208 -14.84 4.09 -3.04
CA GLU A 208 -13.70 3.87 -2.18
C GLU A 208 -12.56 4.86 -2.45
N GLU A 209 -11.71 5.06 -1.46
CA GLU A 209 -10.54 5.92 -1.57
C GLU A 209 -9.31 5.14 -1.08
N TYR A 210 -8.29 5.01 -1.94
CA TYR A 210 -7.02 4.44 -1.55
C TYR A 210 -6.16 5.47 -0.84
N ALA A 211 -5.56 5.04 0.26
CA ALA A 211 -4.59 5.82 1.02
C ALA A 211 -3.51 4.91 1.61
N ILE A 212 -2.36 5.48 1.92
CA ILE A 212 -1.26 4.75 2.55
C ILE A 212 -1.59 4.54 4.02
N ALA A 213 -1.48 3.30 4.48
CA ALA A 213 -1.72 2.91 5.87
C ALA A 213 -0.41 2.95 6.68
N LEU A 214 -0.49 3.50 7.91
CA LEU A 214 0.60 3.59 8.86
C LEU A 214 0.14 3.13 10.24
N GLN A 215 1.09 2.95 11.17
CA GLN A 215 0.78 2.64 12.55
C GLN A 215 -0.11 3.72 13.17
N LYS A 216 -1.10 3.30 13.96
CA LYS A 216 -1.97 4.22 14.70
C LYS A 216 -1.17 5.06 15.67
N GLY A 217 -1.30 6.39 15.55
CA GLY A 217 -0.59 7.38 16.37
C GLY A 217 0.75 7.85 15.80
N ASP A 218 1.19 7.32 14.65
CA ASP A 218 2.34 7.89 13.92
C ASP A 218 1.88 9.08 13.06
N ASP A 219 1.48 10.16 13.74
CA ASP A 219 0.91 11.34 13.10
C ASP A 219 1.99 12.13 12.33
N GLU A 220 3.25 12.08 12.78
CA GLU A 220 4.35 12.82 12.15
C GLU A 220 4.67 12.25 10.77
N LEU A 221 4.92 10.93 10.66
CA LEU A 221 5.23 10.31 9.38
C LEU A 221 4.00 10.35 8.44
N THR A 222 2.79 10.14 8.98
CA THR A 222 1.54 10.27 8.23
C THR A 222 1.40 11.66 7.58
N ALA A 223 1.71 12.72 8.32
CA ALA A 223 1.66 14.09 7.81
C ALA A 223 2.74 14.34 6.74
N LYS A 224 3.96 13.84 6.94
CA LYS A 224 5.06 13.98 5.96
C LYS A 224 4.74 13.28 4.64
N ILE A 225 4.24 12.03 4.70
CA ILE A 225 3.85 11.28 3.50
C ILE A 225 2.66 11.95 2.82
N SER A 226 1.66 12.42 3.59
CA SER A 226 0.52 13.15 3.04
C SER A 226 0.95 14.42 2.30
N ALA A 227 1.89 15.19 2.86
CA ALA A 227 2.45 16.37 2.21
C ALA A 227 3.18 16.00 0.90
N ALA A 228 3.96 14.92 0.89
CA ALA A 228 4.63 14.43 -0.31
C ALA A 228 3.61 14.04 -1.41
N ILE A 229 2.51 13.36 -1.05
CA ILE A 229 1.43 13.03 -2.01
C ILE A 229 0.81 14.31 -2.60
N GLU A 230 0.49 15.31 -1.76
CA GLU A 230 -0.09 16.57 -2.24
C GLU A 230 0.89 17.35 -3.16
N GLU A 231 2.19 17.32 -2.86
CA GLU A 231 3.20 17.89 -3.74
C GLU A 231 3.27 17.15 -5.08
N LEU A 232 3.27 15.81 -5.08
CA LEU A 232 3.26 15.00 -6.31
C LEU A 232 2.01 15.28 -7.17
N LYS A 233 0.85 15.49 -6.54
CA LYS A 233 -0.37 15.94 -7.23
C LYS A 233 -0.19 17.31 -7.84
N ALA A 234 0.31 18.28 -7.07
CA ALA A 234 0.49 19.65 -7.54
C ALA A 234 1.53 19.78 -8.68
N GLU A 235 2.54 18.92 -8.67
CA GLU A 235 3.57 18.82 -9.73
C GLU A 235 3.10 18.05 -10.97
N GLY A 236 1.89 17.41 -10.93
CA GLY A 236 1.38 16.57 -11.99
C GLY A 236 2.04 15.19 -12.08
N LYS A 237 2.92 14.85 -11.15
CA LYS A 237 3.67 13.58 -11.15
C LYS A 237 2.77 12.38 -10.90
N LEU A 238 1.75 12.55 -10.06
CA LEU A 238 0.79 11.48 -9.81
C LEU A 238 -0.05 11.21 -11.06
N ALA A 239 -0.46 12.24 -11.80
CA ALA A 239 -1.15 12.10 -13.08
C ALA A 239 -0.26 11.40 -14.13
N GLU A 240 1.03 11.78 -14.25
CA GLU A 240 1.99 11.10 -15.14
C GLU A 240 2.11 9.61 -14.84
N ILE A 241 2.10 9.21 -13.53
CA ILE A 241 2.11 7.81 -13.11
C ILE A 241 0.82 7.12 -13.54
N PHE A 242 -0.35 7.71 -13.26
CA PHE A 242 -1.62 7.10 -13.61
C PHE A 242 -1.80 6.93 -15.12
N ASP A 243 -1.40 7.92 -15.91
CA ASP A 243 -1.37 7.82 -17.37
C ASP A 243 -0.47 6.66 -17.86
N LYS A 244 0.72 6.50 -17.25
CA LYS A 244 1.65 5.42 -17.59
C LYS A 244 1.03 4.03 -17.42
N TYR A 245 0.18 3.87 -16.40
CA TYR A 245 -0.47 2.61 -16.06
C TYR A 245 -1.94 2.52 -16.50
N GLU A 246 -2.37 3.45 -17.38
CA GLU A 246 -3.74 3.49 -17.92
C GLU A 246 -4.83 3.54 -16.84
N LEU A 247 -4.51 4.13 -15.69
CA LEU A 247 -5.44 4.34 -14.59
C LEU A 247 -6.26 5.60 -14.81
N PRO A 248 -7.61 5.53 -14.71
CA PRO A 248 -8.44 6.73 -14.77
C PRO A 248 -8.14 7.64 -13.56
N HIS A 249 -8.06 8.94 -13.82
CA HIS A 249 -7.89 9.95 -12.76
C HIS A 249 -8.55 11.27 -13.19
N ASN A 250 -8.87 12.15 -12.21
CA ASN A 250 -9.47 13.48 -12.41
C ASN A 250 -8.42 14.57 -12.39
#